data_48a27a8a3119f19828aa72cfd2907048
#
_entry.id   48a27a8a3119f19828aa72cfd2907048
#
_cell.length_a   1.000
_cell.length_b   1.000
_cell.length_c   1.000
_cell.angle_alpha   90.00
_cell.angle_beta   90.00
_cell.angle_gamma   90.00
#
_symmetry.space_group_name_H-M   'P 1'
#
loop_
_entity.id
_entity.type
_entity.pdbx_description
1 polymer ?
#
loop_
_entity_poly.entity_id
_entity_poly.type
_entity_poly.pdbx_seq_one_letter_code
_entity_poly.pdbx_strand_id
1 'polypeptide(L)'
;DAFGSGASAVGASSEPHRVVAFASASGELTVAFECARANPSDPTTIVISASATNSGAAPARQFSLQAAVPKTMTLRLAPASGAEVPALGMGAVTQRIEVVNPHAGRKPLAMRLRVGWTDGAGNAIVEQATVPFPATL
;
A
#
# COMPACT_ATOMS: atom_id res chain seq x y z
N ASP A 1 -17.40 23.25 5.88
CA ASP A 1 -17.50 23.01 6.39
C ASP A 1 -17.28 22.76 6.68
N ALA A 2 -17.36 23.09 6.50
CA ALA A 2 -17.48 22.86 6.92
C ALA A 2 -17.22 22.65 7.24
N PHE A 3 -17.35 22.88 6.98
CA PHE A 3 -17.40 22.55 7.51
C PHE A 3 -17.24 21.96 7.78
N GLY A 4 -17.31 22.19 7.59
CA GLY A 4 -17.48 21.61 7.88
C GLY A 4 -17.33 20.96 7.96
N SER A 5 -17.48 21.05 7.83
CA SER A 5 -17.51 20.39 7.93
C SER A 5 -17.64 19.69 7.93
N GLY A 6 -18.01 19.59 7.93
CA GLY A 6 -18.28 18.95 7.78
C GLY A 6 -18.34 18.20 7.64
N ALA A 7 -18.56 18.16 7.34
CA ALA A 7 -18.58 17.45 7.07
C ALA A 7 -18.42 16.65 7.38
N SER A 8 -18.55 16.75 7.43
CA SER A 8 -18.27 15.95 7.57
C SER A 8 -18.33 14.85 7.92
N ALA A 9 -18.39 14.64 8.22
CA ALA A 9 -18.44 13.37 8.94
C ALA A 9 -19.17 12.28 8.19
N VAL A 10 -20.00 12.67 7.39
CA VAL A 10 -20.78 11.78 6.55
C VAL A 10 -19.90 10.85 5.74
N GLY A 11 -18.77 11.35 5.29
CA GLY A 11 -17.88 10.58 4.47
C GLY A 11 -16.91 9.69 5.25
N ALA A 12 -16.99 9.66 6.58
CA ALA A 12 -15.96 9.01 7.39
C ALA A 12 -15.80 7.53 7.06
N SER A 13 -16.88 6.80 6.80
CA SER A 13 -16.83 5.37 6.52
C SER A 13 -16.22 5.04 5.16
N SER A 14 -16.19 6.00 4.25
CA SER A 14 -15.62 5.81 2.92
C SER A 14 -14.27 6.51 2.74
N GLU A 15 -13.77 7.20 3.77
CA GLU A 15 -12.48 7.86 3.71
C GLU A 15 -11.35 6.83 3.68
N PRO A 16 -10.30 7.06 2.86
CA PRO A 16 -9.16 6.14 2.83
C PRO A 16 -8.42 6.13 4.16
N HIS A 17 -7.95 4.97 4.53
CA HIS A 17 -7.01 4.81 5.64
C HIS A 17 -5.61 4.75 5.09
N ARG A 18 -4.73 5.63 5.57
CA ARG A 18 -3.33 5.64 5.16
C ARG A 18 -2.50 4.79 6.10
N VAL A 19 -1.72 3.89 5.52
CA VAL A 19 -0.86 2.98 6.28
C VAL A 19 0.51 2.99 5.62
N VAL A 20 1.58 3.08 6.42
CA VAL A 20 2.93 2.85 5.90
C VAL A 20 3.10 1.33 5.87
N ALA A 21 3.02 0.77 4.67
CA ALA A 21 3.04 -0.67 4.49
C ALA A 21 4.45 -1.25 4.54
N PHE A 22 5.45 -0.46 4.15
CA PHE A 22 6.83 -0.90 4.08
C PHE A 22 7.76 0.30 4.18
N ALA A 23 8.85 0.12 4.92
CA ALA A 23 9.96 1.06 4.93
C ALA A 23 11.24 0.23 4.88
N SER A 24 12.15 0.57 3.97
CA SER A 24 13.41 -0.16 3.83
C SER A 24 14.28 0.01 5.08
N ALA A 25 15.21 -0.91 5.27
CA ALA A 25 16.14 -0.86 6.39
C ALA A 25 16.96 0.44 6.40
N SER A 26 17.28 0.96 5.21
CA SER A 26 17.98 2.25 5.08
C SER A 26 17.06 3.44 5.33
N GLY A 27 15.74 3.25 5.31
CA GLY A 27 14.78 4.33 5.46
C GLY A 27 14.53 5.13 4.20
N GLU A 28 15.18 4.79 3.09
CA GLU A 28 15.07 5.58 1.86
C GLU A 28 13.85 5.23 1.02
N LEU A 29 13.52 3.94 0.93
CA LEU A 29 12.39 3.48 0.14
C LEU A 29 11.19 3.21 1.06
N THR A 30 10.06 3.82 0.74
CA THR A 30 8.84 3.69 1.54
C THR A 30 7.68 3.38 0.62
N VAL A 31 6.83 2.44 1.04
CA VAL A 31 5.57 2.15 0.36
C VAL A 31 4.43 2.50 1.29
N ALA A 32 3.59 3.42 0.86
CA ALA A 32 2.40 3.82 1.60
C ALA A 32 1.16 3.27 0.91
N PHE A 33 0.21 2.81 1.71
CA PHE A 33 -1.08 2.33 1.23
C PHE A 33 -2.16 3.32 1.61
N GLU A 34 -3.04 3.63 0.67
CA GLU A 34 -4.32 4.28 0.95
C GLU A 34 -5.40 3.25 0.72
N CYS A 35 -6.06 2.85 1.79
CA CYS A 35 -7.01 1.76 1.79
C CYS A 35 -8.43 2.31 1.89
N ALA A 36 -9.31 1.88 1.00
CA ALA A 36 -10.71 2.30 1.01
C ALA A 36 -11.59 1.13 0.63
N ARG A 37 -12.85 1.16 1.09
CA ARG A 37 -13.81 0.17 0.63
C ARG A 37 -14.24 0.50 -0.79
N ALA A 38 -14.26 -0.51 -1.66
CA ALA A 38 -14.71 -0.33 -3.04
C ALA A 38 -16.18 0.10 -3.07
N ASN A 39 -16.97 -0.40 -2.12
CA ASN A 39 -18.36 -0.05 -1.95
C ASN A 39 -18.62 0.09 -0.44
N PRO A 40 -19.13 1.26 0.03
CA PRO A 40 -19.36 1.44 1.47
C PRO A 40 -20.29 0.41 2.09
N SER A 41 -21.17 -0.20 1.31
CA SER A 41 -22.07 -1.23 1.81
C SER A 41 -21.46 -2.63 1.79
N ASP A 42 -20.27 -2.80 1.21
CA ASP A 42 -19.59 -4.09 1.13
C ASP A 42 -18.29 -4.04 1.95
N PRO A 43 -18.29 -4.58 3.18
CA PRO A 43 -17.09 -4.56 4.00
C PRO A 43 -16.03 -5.56 3.58
N THR A 44 -16.33 -6.44 2.62
CA THR A 44 -15.41 -7.52 2.25
C THR A 44 -14.33 -7.09 1.26
N THR A 45 -14.58 -6.07 0.45
CA THR A 45 -13.66 -5.66 -0.61
C THR A 45 -12.97 -4.35 -0.27
N ILE A 46 -11.65 -4.40 -0.22
CA ILE A 46 -10.80 -3.25 0.05
C ILE A 46 -9.97 -2.96 -1.20
N VAL A 47 -9.97 -1.71 -1.64
CA VAL A 47 -9.12 -1.24 -2.72
C VAL A 47 -7.99 -0.44 -2.11
N ILE A 48 -6.78 -0.79 -2.47
CA ILE A 48 -5.57 -0.18 -1.94
C ILE A 48 -4.84 0.52 -3.08
N SER A 49 -4.50 1.78 -2.87
CA SER A 49 -3.62 2.53 -3.74
C SER A 49 -2.24 2.55 -3.08
N ALA A 50 -1.30 1.81 -3.65
CA ALA A 50 0.06 1.75 -3.14
C ALA A 50 0.91 2.80 -3.84
N SER A 51 1.74 3.51 -3.08
CA SER A 51 2.67 4.51 -3.62
C SER A 51 4.06 4.22 -3.04
N ALA A 52 5.03 3.98 -3.91
CA ALA A 52 6.42 3.79 -3.52
C ALA A 52 7.18 5.08 -3.79
N THR A 53 7.88 5.60 -2.78
CA THR A 53 8.70 6.80 -2.87
C THR A 53 10.10 6.50 -2.38
N ASN A 54 11.06 7.28 -2.85
CA ASN A 54 12.48 7.08 -2.55
C ASN A 54 13.11 8.42 -2.20
N SER A 55 13.58 8.56 -0.97
CA SER A 55 14.24 9.78 -0.51
C SER A 55 15.76 9.74 -0.72
N GLY A 56 16.30 8.61 -1.18
CA GLY A 56 17.73 8.46 -1.40
C GLY A 56 18.24 9.26 -2.60
N ALA A 57 19.54 9.39 -2.69
CA ALA A 57 20.19 10.18 -3.73
C ALA A 57 20.20 9.48 -5.10
N ALA A 58 19.95 8.17 -5.14
CA ALA A 58 19.92 7.39 -6.38
C ALA A 58 18.54 6.76 -6.56
N PRO A 59 18.08 6.62 -7.81
CA PRO A 59 16.80 5.97 -8.06
C PRO A 59 16.85 4.48 -7.68
N ALA A 60 15.72 3.95 -7.23
CA ALA A 60 15.54 2.52 -7.02
C ALA A 60 15.03 1.91 -8.33
N ARG A 61 15.83 1.05 -8.94
CA ARG A 61 15.53 0.47 -10.24
C ARG A 61 15.00 -0.94 -10.10
N GLN A 62 14.33 -1.43 -11.13
CA GLN A 62 13.76 -2.78 -11.14
C GLN A 62 12.88 -3.02 -9.92
N PHE A 63 12.15 -1.99 -9.51
CA PHE A 63 11.26 -2.07 -8.37
C PHE A 63 10.16 -3.06 -8.64
N SER A 64 9.91 -3.95 -7.68
CA SER A 64 8.80 -4.89 -7.73
C SER A 64 8.17 -5.01 -6.35
N LEU A 65 6.85 -5.12 -6.35
CA LEU A 65 6.07 -5.31 -5.14
C LEU A 65 5.26 -6.59 -5.30
N GLN A 66 5.45 -7.53 -4.38
CA GLN A 66 4.66 -8.74 -4.30
C GLN A 66 3.94 -8.75 -2.97
N ALA A 67 2.74 -9.30 -2.96
CA ALA A 67 1.93 -9.35 -1.76
C ALA A 67 1.35 -10.75 -1.59
N ALA A 68 1.17 -11.15 -0.34
CA ALA A 68 0.55 -12.43 0.00
C ALA A 68 -0.47 -12.19 1.11
N VAL A 69 -1.61 -12.88 1.01
CA VAL A 69 -2.68 -12.81 1.99
C VAL A 69 -2.98 -14.23 2.48
N PRO A 70 -3.66 -14.38 3.64
CA PRO A 70 -4.10 -15.70 4.09
C PRO A 70 -5.00 -16.38 3.07
N LYS A 71 -5.06 -17.70 3.13
CA LYS A 71 -5.84 -18.51 2.19
C LYS A 71 -7.32 -18.15 2.15
N THR A 72 -7.83 -17.59 3.24
CA THR A 72 -9.23 -17.18 3.34
C THR A 72 -9.53 -15.88 2.58
N MET A 73 -8.50 -15.18 2.14
CA MET A 73 -8.62 -13.91 1.43
C MET A 73 -8.20 -14.07 -0.02
N THR A 74 -8.69 -13.19 -0.87
CA THR A 74 -8.34 -13.15 -2.29
C THR A 74 -7.60 -11.86 -2.57
N LEU A 75 -6.52 -11.95 -3.33
CA LEU A 75 -5.66 -10.82 -3.66
C LEU A 75 -5.60 -10.66 -5.17
N ARG A 76 -5.69 -9.41 -5.62
CA ARG A 76 -5.52 -9.07 -7.03
C ARG A 76 -4.60 -7.86 -7.13
N LEU A 77 -3.47 -8.03 -7.82
CA LEU A 77 -2.48 -6.98 -8.02
C LEU A 77 -2.56 -6.51 -9.47
N ALA A 78 -2.80 -5.21 -9.65
CA ALA A 78 -2.68 -4.60 -10.96
C ALA A 78 -1.21 -4.31 -11.27
N PRO A 79 -0.85 -4.10 -12.54
CA PRO A 79 0.52 -3.71 -12.89
C PRO A 79 0.92 -2.38 -12.23
N ALA A 80 2.18 -2.28 -11.85
CA ALA A 80 2.73 -1.04 -11.32
C ALA A 80 2.87 0.01 -12.44
N SER A 81 2.84 1.28 -12.06
CA SER A 81 2.96 2.38 -13.02
C SER A 81 4.36 2.46 -13.65
N GLY A 82 5.35 1.84 -13.04
CA GLY A 82 6.70 1.80 -13.55
C GLY A 82 7.57 0.89 -12.72
N ALA A 83 8.83 0.76 -13.11
CA ALA A 83 9.81 -0.10 -12.44
C ALA A 83 10.95 0.70 -11.80
N GLU A 84 10.93 2.02 -11.90
CA GLU A 84 11.94 2.86 -11.31
C GLU A 84 11.30 3.89 -10.38
N VAL A 85 11.73 3.91 -9.12
CA VAL A 85 11.27 4.90 -8.15
C VAL A 85 12.28 6.04 -8.16
N PRO A 86 11.88 7.24 -8.61
CA PRO A 86 12.84 8.36 -8.75
C PRO A 86 13.47 8.72 -7.41
N ALA A 87 14.72 9.21 -7.49
CA ALA A 87 15.46 9.66 -6.33
C ALA A 87 14.88 10.96 -5.76
N LEU A 88 15.23 11.27 -4.53
CA LEU A 88 14.97 12.55 -3.87
C LEU A 88 13.47 12.90 -3.79
N GLY A 89 12.62 11.90 -3.76
CA GLY A 89 11.18 12.12 -3.67
C GLY A 89 10.57 12.78 -4.90
N MET A 90 11.22 12.69 -6.05
CA MET A 90 10.78 13.42 -7.25
C MET A 90 9.61 12.77 -7.98
N GLY A 91 9.12 11.66 -7.50
CA GLY A 91 7.97 10.98 -8.06
C GLY A 91 7.67 9.70 -7.29
N ALA A 92 6.67 8.99 -7.74
CA ALA A 92 6.24 7.76 -7.08
C ALA A 92 5.88 6.71 -8.11
N VAL A 93 6.10 5.44 -7.75
CA VAL A 93 5.53 4.31 -8.49
C VAL A 93 4.25 3.93 -7.78
N THR A 94 3.16 3.84 -8.53
CA THR A 94 1.85 3.52 -7.97
C THR A 94 1.38 2.17 -8.47
N GLN A 95 0.59 1.49 -7.63
CA GLN A 95 0.05 0.18 -7.97
C GLN A 95 -1.28 -0.01 -7.25
N ARG A 96 -2.27 -0.53 -7.96
CA ARG A 96 -3.58 -0.81 -7.38
C ARG A 96 -3.61 -2.24 -6.89
N ILE A 97 -4.14 -2.43 -5.69
CA ILE A 97 -4.29 -3.74 -5.07
C ILE A 97 -5.73 -3.87 -4.62
N GLU A 98 -6.33 -5.03 -4.87
CA GLU A 98 -7.68 -5.32 -4.40
C GLU A 98 -7.64 -6.57 -3.55
N VAL A 99 -8.21 -6.50 -2.34
CA VAL A 99 -8.26 -7.62 -1.41
C VAL A 99 -9.72 -7.88 -1.05
N VAL A 100 -10.12 -9.14 -1.14
CA VAL A 100 -11.43 -9.58 -0.68
C VAL A 100 -11.23 -10.42 0.57
N ASN A 101 -11.82 -9.95 1.69
CA ASN A 101 -11.82 -10.66 2.97
C ASN A 101 -13.26 -11.06 3.30
N PRO A 102 -13.68 -12.29 2.99
CA PRO A 102 -15.06 -12.71 3.25
C PRO A 102 -15.39 -12.79 4.74
N HIS A 103 -14.38 -12.71 5.60
CA HIS A 103 -14.55 -12.71 7.06
C HIS A 103 -14.35 -11.32 7.66
N ALA A 104 -14.61 -10.27 6.87
CA ALA A 104 -14.50 -8.90 7.35
C ALA A 104 -15.35 -8.70 8.60
N GLY A 105 -14.78 -8.04 9.60
CA GLY A 105 -15.43 -7.86 10.90
C GLY A 105 -15.18 -9.00 11.87
N ARG A 106 -14.73 -10.16 11.41
CA ARG A 106 -14.38 -11.31 12.26
C ARG A 106 -12.91 -11.65 12.23
N LYS A 107 -12.29 -11.51 11.07
CA LYS A 107 -10.85 -11.70 10.91
C LYS A 107 -10.24 -10.42 10.39
N PRO A 108 -9.17 -9.92 11.01
CA PRO A 108 -8.54 -8.70 10.55
C PRO A 108 -7.89 -8.89 9.19
N LEU A 109 -7.82 -7.81 8.45
CA LEU A 109 -7.09 -7.80 7.19
C LEU A 109 -5.61 -8.04 7.47
N ALA A 110 -4.99 -8.94 6.73
CA ALA A 110 -3.59 -9.30 6.91
C ALA A 110 -2.92 -9.43 5.55
N MET A 111 -1.68 -8.94 5.46
CA MET A 111 -0.91 -8.98 4.22
C MET A 111 0.57 -8.94 4.52
N ARG A 112 1.34 -9.71 3.78
CA ARG A 112 2.80 -9.64 3.76
C ARG A 112 3.25 -9.08 2.44
N LEU A 113 4.27 -8.23 2.48
CA LEU A 113 4.88 -7.66 1.28
C LEU A 113 6.29 -8.19 1.10
N ARG A 114 6.66 -8.37 -0.16
CA ARG A 114 8.02 -8.59 -0.58
C ARG A 114 8.36 -7.53 -1.59
N VAL A 115 9.34 -6.70 -1.26
CA VAL A 115 9.74 -5.56 -2.08
C VAL A 115 11.15 -5.78 -2.56
N GLY A 116 11.35 -5.69 -3.86
CA GLY A 116 12.66 -5.84 -4.48
C GLY A 116 13.01 -4.63 -5.32
N TRP A 117 14.29 -4.27 -5.30
CA TRP A 117 14.80 -3.17 -6.14
C TRP A 117 16.30 -3.31 -6.29
N THR A 118 16.86 -2.53 -7.22
CA THR A 118 18.31 -2.39 -7.39
C THR A 118 18.68 -1.00 -6.91
N ASP A 119 19.64 -0.90 -5.99
CA ASP A 119 20.07 0.38 -5.44
C ASP A 119 21.04 1.11 -6.38
N GLY A 120 21.53 2.29 -5.96
CA GLY A 120 22.43 3.10 -6.76
C GLY A 120 23.80 2.48 -7.00
N ALA A 121 24.18 1.51 -6.19
CA ALA A 121 25.44 0.78 -6.33
C ALA A 121 25.28 -0.47 -7.23
N GLY A 122 24.07 -0.76 -7.70
CA GLY A 122 23.83 -1.92 -8.55
C GLY A 122 23.52 -3.19 -7.76
N ASN A 123 23.28 -3.09 -6.46
CA ASN A 123 22.96 -4.24 -5.63
C ASN A 123 21.48 -4.54 -5.66
N ALA A 124 21.12 -5.78 -5.90
CA ALA A 124 19.74 -6.23 -5.80
C ALA A 124 19.37 -6.41 -4.33
N ILE A 125 18.30 -5.76 -3.89
CA ILE A 125 17.85 -5.80 -2.51
C ILE A 125 16.43 -6.36 -2.51
N VAL A 126 16.16 -7.27 -1.56
CA VAL A 126 14.83 -7.82 -1.33
C VAL A 126 14.56 -7.77 0.16
N GLU A 127 13.44 -7.15 0.54
CA GLU A 127 13.02 -7.08 1.94
C GLU A 127 11.56 -7.46 2.06
N GLN A 128 11.17 -7.94 3.23
CA GLN A 128 9.81 -8.34 3.50
C GLN A 128 9.26 -7.55 4.68
N ALA A 129 7.96 -7.36 4.70
CA ALA A 129 7.28 -6.67 5.78
C ALA A 129 5.85 -7.20 5.94
N THR A 130 5.33 -7.09 7.16
CA THR A 130 3.92 -7.32 7.43
C THR A 130 3.24 -5.97 7.49
N VAL A 131 2.15 -5.81 6.75
CA VAL A 131 1.44 -4.53 6.69
C VAL A 131 0.65 -4.33 7.98
N PRO A 132 0.86 -3.20 8.69
CA PRO A 132 0.15 -2.93 9.94
C PRO A 132 -1.22 -2.31 9.70
N PHE A 133 -2.15 -3.10 9.17
CA PHE A 133 -3.50 -2.60 8.93
C PHE A 133 -4.21 -2.25 10.23
N PRO A 134 -5.02 -1.16 10.24
CA PRO A 134 -5.89 -0.89 11.38
C PRO A 134 -6.91 -2.00 11.58
N ALA A 135 -7.28 -2.26 12.82
CA ALA A 135 -8.26 -3.30 13.13
C ALA A 135 -9.65 -3.00 12.56
N THR A 136 -9.88 -1.75 12.19
CA THR A 136 -11.17 -1.32 11.62
C THR A 136 -11.31 -1.63 10.14
N LEU A 137 -10.28 -2.09 9.49
CA LEU A 137 -10.33 -2.46 8.08
C LEU A 137 -10.85 -3.87 7.84
#